data_8d9cc62a2d3186cf310a77e99c569532
#
_entry.id   8d9cc62a2d3186cf310a77e99c569532
#
_cell.length_a   1.000
_cell.length_b   1.000
_cell.length_c   1.000
_cell.angle_alpha   90.00
_cell.angle_beta   90.00
_cell.angle_gamma   90.00
#
_symmetry.space_group_name_H-M   'P 1'
#
loop_
_entity.id
_entity.type
_entity.pdbx_description
1 polymer ?
#
loop_
_entity_poly.entity_id
_entity_poly.type
_entity_poly.pdbx_seq_one_letter_code
_entity_poly.pdbx_strand_id
1 'polypeptide(L)'
;MVKHIILWKLKSEYTGEKKAEILAGIKQNLESLAGVVPGLLEIKVHYENALASSNADVMLDSSLESEEALKGYAVHPAHVAAANGYVRPYTETRLCLDYEVK
;
A
#
# COMPACT_ATOMS: atom_id res chain seq x y z
N MET A 1 15.68 7.80 7.93
CA MET A 1 14.77 6.97 7.14
C MET A 1 13.39 6.95 7.79
N VAL A 2 12.36 7.01 6.99
CA VAL A 2 10.98 7.02 7.44
C VAL A 2 10.29 5.74 6.97
N LYS A 3 9.53 5.12 7.85
CA LYS A 3 8.65 3.99 7.51
C LYS A 3 7.24 4.51 7.28
N HIS A 4 6.61 4.03 6.23
CA HIS A 4 5.23 4.35 5.87
C HIS A 4 4.46 3.05 5.75
N ILE A 5 3.62 2.78 6.75
CA ILE A 5 2.87 1.53 6.88
C ILE A 5 1.39 1.83 6.74
N ILE A 6 0.72 1.09 5.86
CA ILE A 6 -0.73 1.20 5.70
C ILE A 6 -1.35 -0.18 5.81
N LEU A 7 -2.47 -0.25 6.52
CA LEU A 7 -3.32 -1.43 6.57
C LEU A 7 -4.66 -1.08 5.95
N TRP A 8 -5.12 -1.93 5.02
CA TRP A 8 -6.43 -1.76 4.40
C TRP A 8 -7.32 -2.96 4.63
N LYS A 9 -8.60 -2.67 4.70
CA LYS A 9 -9.64 -3.67 4.62
C LYS A 9 -10.46 -3.40 3.37
N LEU A 10 -10.71 -4.43 2.57
CA LEU A 10 -11.53 -4.30 1.37
C LEU A 10 -13.01 -4.19 1.75
N LYS A 11 -13.80 -3.60 0.86
CA LYS A 11 -15.25 -3.60 0.99
C LYS A 11 -15.75 -5.04 1.06
N SER A 12 -16.73 -5.30 1.91
CA SER A 12 -17.22 -6.66 2.19
C SER A 12 -17.84 -7.37 0.99
N GLU A 13 -18.22 -6.62 -0.04
CA GLU A 13 -18.78 -7.20 -1.27
C GLU A 13 -17.75 -7.99 -2.07
N TYR A 14 -16.45 -7.78 -1.84
CA TYR A 14 -15.39 -8.46 -2.58
C TYR A 14 -14.98 -9.73 -1.85
N THR A 15 -15.26 -10.88 -2.47
CA THR A 15 -14.96 -12.21 -1.94
C THR A 15 -14.39 -13.09 -3.03
N GLY A 16 -13.84 -14.26 -2.63
CA GLY A 16 -13.38 -15.29 -3.56
C GLY A 16 -12.37 -14.79 -4.59
N GLU A 17 -12.60 -15.14 -5.84
CA GLU A 17 -11.70 -14.78 -6.94
C GLU A 17 -11.57 -13.28 -7.15
N LYS A 18 -12.67 -12.54 -6.97
CA LYS A 18 -12.65 -11.09 -7.13
C LYS A 18 -11.75 -10.44 -6.08
N LYS A 19 -11.84 -10.90 -4.83
CA LYS A 19 -10.96 -10.42 -3.77
C LYS A 19 -9.50 -10.72 -4.10
N ALA A 20 -9.19 -11.94 -4.54
CA ALA A 20 -7.83 -12.32 -4.90
C ALA A 20 -7.28 -11.46 -6.04
N GLU A 21 -8.11 -11.17 -7.03
CA GLU A 21 -7.74 -10.33 -8.17
C GLU A 21 -7.42 -8.90 -7.72
N ILE A 22 -8.25 -8.33 -6.85
CA ILE A 22 -8.05 -6.98 -6.31
C ILE A 22 -6.74 -6.91 -5.52
N LEU A 23 -6.49 -7.89 -4.64
CA LEU A 23 -5.27 -7.91 -3.83
C LEU A 23 -4.01 -8.03 -4.71
N ALA A 24 -4.06 -8.89 -5.74
CA ALA A 24 -2.95 -9.02 -6.68
C ALA A 24 -2.70 -7.71 -7.43
N GLY A 25 -3.76 -7.01 -7.83
CA GLY A 25 -3.66 -5.72 -8.50
C GLY A 25 -3.04 -4.64 -7.60
N ILE A 26 -3.43 -4.59 -6.33
CA ILE A 26 -2.85 -3.67 -5.36
C ILE A 26 -1.34 -3.92 -5.23
N LYS A 27 -0.95 -5.17 -5.03
CA LYS A 27 0.45 -5.54 -4.89
C LYS A 27 1.25 -5.16 -6.12
N GLN A 28 0.80 -5.55 -7.30
CA GLN A 28 1.51 -5.29 -8.55
C GLN A 28 1.70 -3.80 -8.79
N ASN A 29 0.66 -3.01 -8.62
CA ASN A 29 0.69 -1.60 -8.97
C ASN A 29 1.40 -0.72 -7.93
N LEU A 30 1.35 -1.08 -6.65
CA LEU A 30 2.13 -0.38 -5.65
C LEU A 30 3.60 -0.78 -5.70
N GLU A 31 3.92 -2.05 -5.83
CA GLU A 31 5.32 -2.49 -5.91
C GLU A 31 6.02 -1.99 -7.17
N SER A 32 5.29 -1.73 -8.24
CA SER A 32 5.85 -1.15 -9.46
C SER A 32 6.36 0.28 -9.27
N LEU A 33 6.05 0.93 -8.16
CA LEU A 33 6.56 2.27 -7.85
C LEU A 33 8.04 2.24 -7.44
N ALA A 34 8.59 1.08 -7.13
CA ALA A 34 10.02 0.93 -6.83
C ALA A 34 10.86 1.41 -8.02
N GLY A 35 11.82 2.29 -7.75
CA GLY A 35 12.67 2.86 -8.78
C GLY A 35 12.04 3.97 -9.60
N VAL A 36 10.77 4.30 -9.35
CA VAL A 36 10.03 5.35 -10.08
C VAL A 36 9.93 6.62 -9.25
N VAL A 37 9.61 6.48 -7.96
CA VAL A 37 9.41 7.64 -7.08
C VAL A 37 10.70 8.01 -6.38
N PRO A 38 11.17 9.27 -6.53
CA PRO A 38 12.39 9.71 -5.85
C PRO A 38 12.28 9.57 -4.33
N GLY A 39 13.33 9.04 -3.69
CA GLY A 39 13.38 8.88 -2.24
C GLY A 39 12.66 7.66 -1.70
N LEU A 40 11.98 6.91 -2.54
CA LEU A 40 11.37 5.64 -2.14
C LEU A 40 12.43 4.55 -2.16
N LEU A 41 12.80 4.06 -0.96
CA LEU A 41 13.86 3.07 -0.78
C LEU A 41 13.38 1.65 -0.97
N GLU A 42 12.20 1.34 -0.44
CA GLU A 42 11.62 0.00 -0.50
C GLU A 42 10.11 0.11 -0.43
N ILE A 43 9.43 -0.75 -1.18
CA ILE A 43 7.98 -0.85 -1.15
C ILE A 43 7.58 -2.31 -1.34
N LYS A 44 6.81 -2.83 -0.38
CA LYS A 44 6.30 -4.20 -0.39
C LYS A 44 4.85 -4.22 0.05
N VAL A 45 4.09 -5.12 -0.56
CA VAL A 45 2.68 -5.32 -0.21
C VAL A 45 2.52 -6.76 0.25
N HIS A 46 1.93 -6.94 1.42
CA HIS A 46 1.73 -8.25 2.04
C HIS A 46 0.24 -8.54 2.17
N TYR A 47 -0.20 -9.65 1.62
CA TYR A 47 -1.56 -10.17 1.83
C TYR A 47 -1.59 -11.69 1.78
N GLU A 48 -0.58 -12.31 1.18
CA GLU A 48 -0.51 -13.74 1.00
C GLU A 48 -0.24 -14.42 2.35
N ASN A 49 -0.85 -15.57 2.55
CA ASN A 49 -0.67 -16.39 3.76
C ASN A 49 -1.09 -15.69 5.07
N ALA A 50 -2.04 -14.76 5.00
CA ALA A 50 -2.55 -14.13 6.21
C ALA A 50 -3.21 -15.17 7.11
N LEU A 51 -2.95 -15.06 8.43
CA LEU A 51 -3.53 -15.97 9.40
C LEU A 51 -4.98 -15.58 9.70
N ALA A 52 -5.76 -16.55 10.18
CA ALA A 52 -7.18 -16.35 10.50
C ALA A 52 -7.39 -15.29 11.59
N SER A 53 -6.36 -15.01 12.41
CA SER A 53 -6.41 -13.97 13.43
C SER A 53 -6.36 -12.55 12.85
N SER A 54 -6.06 -12.40 11.55
CA SER A 54 -5.94 -11.09 10.92
C SER A 54 -7.31 -10.43 10.73
N ASN A 55 -7.37 -9.12 10.97
CA ASN A 55 -8.58 -8.33 10.71
C ASN A 55 -8.35 -7.22 9.68
N ALA A 56 -7.19 -7.23 9.03
CA ALA A 56 -6.90 -6.44 7.84
C ALA A 56 -6.68 -7.39 6.67
N ASP A 57 -6.89 -6.92 5.45
CA ASP A 57 -6.76 -7.74 4.26
C ASP A 57 -5.40 -7.61 3.58
N VAL A 58 -4.77 -6.44 3.69
CA VAL A 58 -3.53 -6.14 2.97
C VAL A 58 -2.75 -5.05 3.68
N MET A 59 -1.42 -5.18 3.64
CA MET A 59 -0.51 -4.21 4.27
C MET A 59 0.47 -3.68 3.24
N LEU A 60 0.67 -2.36 3.26
CA LEU A 60 1.79 -1.71 2.57
C LEU A 60 2.90 -1.49 3.58
N ASP A 61 4.10 -1.97 3.26
CA ASP A 61 5.32 -1.74 4.04
C ASP A 61 6.30 -1.00 3.13
N SER A 62 6.55 0.26 3.41
CA SER A 62 7.44 1.07 2.60
C SER A 62 8.42 1.87 3.44
N SER A 63 9.56 2.20 2.83
CA SER A 63 10.62 2.99 3.45
C SER A 63 11.00 4.13 2.52
N LEU A 64 11.16 5.32 3.09
CA LEU A 64 11.52 6.51 2.35
C LEU A 64 12.73 7.18 3.01
N GLU A 65 13.49 7.96 2.24
CA GLU A 65 14.71 8.59 2.73
C GLU A 65 14.43 9.59 3.85
N SER A 66 13.30 10.31 3.79
CA SER A 66 12.98 11.38 4.69
C SER A 66 11.49 11.68 4.71
N GLU A 67 11.07 12.52 5.63
CA GLU A 67 9.69 13.00 5.67
C GLU A 67 9.33 13.80 4.41
N GLU A 68 10.28 14.54 3.86
CA GLU A 68 10.07 15.27 2.60
C GLU A 68 9.86 14.30 1.44
N ALA A 69 10.62 13.21 1.40
CA ALA A 69 10.44 12.18 0.39
C ALA A 69 9.06 11.54 0.48
N LEU A 70 8.56 11.35 1.70
CA LEU A 70 7.21 10.82 1.93
C LEU A 70 6.14 11.78 1.39
N LYS A 71 6.31 13.08 1.63
CA LYS A 71 5.39 14.09 1.09
C LYS A 71 5.39 14.08 -0.43
N GLY A 72 6.57 13.98 -1.03
CA GLY A 72 6.71 13.88 -2.48
C GLY A 72 6.08 12.62 -3.06
N TYR A 73 6.23 11.50 -2.35
CA TYR A 73 5.61 10.22 -2.71
C TYR A 73 4.09 10.35 -2.73
N ALA A 74 3.51 10.96 -1.71
CA ALA A 74 2.06 11.08 -1.58
C ALA A 74 1.41 11.80 -2.77
N VAL A 75 2.10 12.79 -3.34
CA VAL A 75 1.58 13.58 -4.46
C VAL A 75 2.16 13.20 -5.83
N HIS A 76 3.07 12.21 -5.86
CA HIS A 76 3.69 11.79 -7.12
C HIS A 76 2.62 11.20 -8.06
N PRO A 77 2.60 11.63 -9.34
CA PRO A 77 1.56 11.17 -10.28
C PRO A 77 1.44 9.65 -10.40
N ALA A 78 2.56 8.94 -10.36
CA ALA A 78 2.54 7.47 -10.44
C ALA A 78 1.85 6.86 -9.22
N HIS A 79 2.12 7.40 -8.01
CA HIS A 79 1.45 6.94 -6.79
C HIS A 79 -0.05 7.27 -6.83
N VAL A 80 -0.40 8.49 -7.21
CA VAL A 80 -1.79 8.93 -7.28
C VAL A 80 -2.58 8.04 -8.26
N ALA A 81 -2.00 7.73 -9.42
CA ALA A 81 -2.64 6.86 -10.41
C ALA A 81 -2.85 5.45 -9.85
N ALA A 82 -1.85 4.87 -9.19
CA ALA A 82 -1.96 3.55 -8.60
C ALA A 82 -3.02 3.51 -7.50
N ALA A 83 -3.02 4.51 -6.61
CA ALA A 83 -3.98 4.58 -5.51
C ALA A 83 -5.42 4.74 -6.02
N ASN A 84 -5.64 5.63 -6.97
CA ASN A 84 -6.98 5.90 -7.50
C ASN A 84 -7.52 4.78 -8.38
N GLY A 85 -6.65 4.05 -9.06
CA GLY A 85 -7.08 2.99 -9.97
C GLY A 85 -7.24 1.63 -9.30
N TYR A 86 -6.39 1.31 -8.33
CA TYR A 86 -6.28 -0.06 -7.81
C TYR A 86 -6.53 -0.22 -6.32
N VAL A 87 -6.56 0.86 -5.54
CA VAL A 87 -6.69 0.79 -4.08
C VAL A 87 -7.99 1.42 -3.60
N ARG A 88 -8.15 2.71 -3.80
CA ARG A 88 -9.28 3.48 -3.23
C ARG A 88 -10.66 2.96 -3.63
N PRO A 89 -10.90 2.52 -4.87
CA PRO A 89 -12.24 2.05 -5.24
C PRO A 89 -12.67 0.79 -4.50
N TYR A 90 -11.73 0.03 -3.96
CA TYR A 90 -11.99 -1.29 -3.39
C TYR A 90 -11.87 -1.37 -1.88
N THR A 91 -11.35 -0.33 -1.24
CA THR A 91 -11.07 -0.36 0.21
C THR A 91 -12.11 0.46 0.98
N GLU A 92 -12.46 -0.03 2.18
CA GLU A 92 -13.38 0.70 3.08
C GLU A 92 -12.68 1.24 4.31
N THR A 93 -11.58 0.59 4.74
CA THR A 93 -10.83 0.99 5.94
C THR A 93 -9.37 1.18 5.59
N ARG A 94 -8.80 2.27 6.08
CA ARG A 94 -7.39 2.59 5.90
C ARG A 94 -6.82 3.07 7.23
N LEU A 95 -5.78 2.39 7.70
CA LEU A 95 -5.01 2.81 8.86
C LEU A 95 -3.58 3.08 8.41
N CYS A 96 -3.01 4.18 8.85
CA CYS A 96 -1.66 4.59 8.47
C CYS A 96 -0.83 4.89 9.70
N LEU A 97 0.40 4.42 9.70
CA LEU A 97 1.40 4.81 10.69
C LEU A 97 2.69 5.15 9.95
N ASP A 98 3.09 6.41 10.08
CA ASP A 98 4.38 6.90 9.56
C ASP A 98 5.28 7.18 10.76
N TYR A 99 6.51 6.67 10.73
CA TYR A 99 7.43 6.91 11.83
C TYR A 99 8.87 6.96 11.36
N GLU A 100 9.69 7.69 12.11
CA GLU A 100 11.10 7.84 11.81
C GLU A 100 11.89 6.71 12.49
N VAL A 101 12.74 6.06 11.70
CA VAL A 101 13.63 5.00 12.22
C VAL A 101 14.90 5.66 12.71
N LYS A 102 15.20 5.45 13.98
CA LYS A 102 16.37 6.04 14.64
C LYS A 102 17.42 5.01 15.01
#